data_836b3b64331b10f6e8849e1c8f6e38a0
#
_entry.id   836b3b64331b10f6e8849e1c8f6e38a0
#
_cell.length_a   1.000
_cell.length_b   1.000
_cell.length_c   1.000
_cell.angle_alpha   90.00
_cell.angle_beta   90.00
_cell.angle_gamma   90.00
#
_symmetry.space_group_name_H-M   'P 1'
#
loop_
_entity.id
_entity.type
_entity.pdbx_description
1 polymer ?
#
loop_
_entity_poly.entity_id
_entity_poly.type
_entity_poly.pdbx_seq_one_letter_code
_entity_poly.pdbx_strand_id
1 'polypeptide(L)'
;MVEGIIYHPSSFTLSPKQTIEEEVKLKTKTKIVDRFLLHPHKYTPDFAFYITGFIEKYDHGLVHCKKNIVFVDVKGVYAGGRHNNSSVTFPISQKWVYAKFGIYINKVVPEKFFRSTFVPKELTIGKSGKVLKKWKDYPVL
;
A
#
# COMPACT_ATOMS: atom_id res chain seq x y z
N MET A 1 -6.98 -14.29 -15.32
CA MET A 1 -6.93 -12.97 -15.99
C MET A 1 -7.05 -11.90 -14.94
N VAL A 2 -6.34 -10.79 -15.04
CA VAL A 2 -6.47 -9.65 -14.12
C VAL A 2 -7.45 -8.67 -14.75
N GLU A 3 -8.45 -8.27 -14.00
CA GLU A 3 -9.48 -7.33 -14.44
C GLU A 3 -9.69 -6.23 -13.41
N GLY A 4 -10.15 -5.07 -13.87
CA GLY A 4 -10.58 -3.99 -13.00
C GLY A 4 -9.48 -3.44 -12.11
N ILE A 5 -8.31 -3.12 -12.67
CA ILE A 5 -7.22 -2.47 -11.90
C ILE A 5 -7.70 -1.11 -11.43
N ILE A 6 -7.71 -0.92 -10.12
CA ILE A 6 -8.08 0.33 -9.46
C ILE A 6 -6.82 0.91 -8.81
N TYR A 7 -6.47 2.12 -9.23
CA TYR A 7 -5.39 2.89 -8.62
C TYR A 7 -5.92 3.69 -7.43
N HIS A 8 -5.21 3.66 -6.33
CA HIS A 8 -5.62 4.26 -5.05
C HIS A 8 -7.07 3.91 -4.67
N PRO A 9 -7.36 2.62 -4.40
CA PRO A 9 -8.69 2.22 -3.98
C PRO A 9 -9.08 2.90 -2.66
N SER A 10 -10.31 2.68 -2.20
CA SER A 10 -10.82 3.29 -0.97
C SER A 10 -9.89 3.08 0.22
N SER A 11 -9.71 4.14 1.02
CA SER A 11 -8.87 4.11 2.22
C SER A 11 -9.52 3.31 3.34
N PHE A 12 -8.70 2.57 4.08
CA PHE A 12 -9.08 1.91 5.32
C PHE A 12 -8.88 2.85 6.51
N THR A 13 -9.95 3.18 7.23
CA THR A 13 -9.84 3.95 8.49
C THR A 13 -9.42 3.02 9.62
N LEU A 14 -8.16 3.09 10.01
CA LEU A 14 -7.57 2.25 11.06
C LEU A 14 -7.95 2.77 12.45
N SER A 15 -7.86 4.08 12.67
CA SER A 15 -8.31 4.75 13.87
C SER A 15 -9.15 5.96 13.49
N PRO A 16 -10.29 6.19 14.13
CA PRO A 16 -11.08 7.41 13.93
C PRO A 16 -10.35 8.62 14.55
N LYS A 17 -10.85 9.80 14.23
CA LYS A 17 -10.48 11.04 14.94
C LYS A 17 -10.76 10.86 16.44
N GLN A 18 -9.83 11.26 17.27
CA GLN A 18 -10.00 11.25 18.73
C GLN A 18 -10.20 12.66 19.27
N THR A 19 -11.17 12.78 20.16
CA THR A 19 -11.47 14.01 20.89
C THR A 19 -11.63 13.69 22.36
N ILE A 20 -11.44 14.66 23.23
CA ILE A 20 -11.79 14.58 24.64
C ILE A 20 -12.73 15.72 25.01
N GLU A 21 -13.63 15.47 25.93
CA GLU A 21 -14.48 16.52 26.50
C GLU A 21 -13.65 17.36 27.46
N GLU A 22 -13.72 18.69 27.30
CA GLU A 22 -13.04 19.66 28.17
C GLU A 22 -14.07 20.67 28.67
N GLU A 23 -14.06 20.89 29.98
CA GLU A 23 -14.88 21.94 30.57
C GLU A 23 -14.20 23.31 30.41
N VAL A 24 -14.84 24.18 29.66
CA VAL A 24 -14.41 25.57 29.50
C VAL A 24 -15.27 26.47 30.36
N LYS A 25 -14.68 27.09 31.38
CA LYS A 25 -15.35 28.10 32.22
C LYS A 25 -15.36 29.45 31.51
N LEU A 26 -16.56 29.88 31.14
CA LEU A 26 -16.83 31.25 30.68
C LEU A 26 -17.23 32.13 31.86
N LYS A 27 -17.21 33.44 31.69
CA LYS A 27 -17.55 34.41 32.77
C LYS A 27 -18.90 34.16 33.44
N THR A 28 -19.87 33.63 32.71
CA THR A 28 -21.25 33.45 33.17
C THR A 28 -21.73 32.01 33.17
N LYS A 29 -21.00 31.07 32.56
CA LYS A 29 -21.41 29.66 32.44
C LYS A 29 -20.21 28.74 32.16
N THR A 30 -20.36 27.47 32.51
CA THR A 30 -19.46 26.41 32.10
C THR A 30 -19.98 25.74 30.82
N LYS A 31 -19.13 25.47 29.85
CA LYS A 31 -19.46 24.79 28.61
C LYS A 31 -18.56 23.58 28.44
N ILE A 32 -19.13 22.43 28.09
CA ILE A 32 -18.37 21.25 27.64
C ILE A 32 -18.10 21.39 26.15
N VAL A 33 -16.87 21.26 25.73
CA VAL A 33 -16.43 21.32 24.33
C VAL A 33 -15.55 20.13 24.00
N ASP A 34 -15.72 19.61 22.78
CA ASP A 34 -14.86 18.57 22.26
C ASP A 34 -13.52 19.17 21.84
N ARG A 35 -12.47 18.84 22.57
CA ARG A 35 -11.10 19.20 22.22
C ARG A 35 -10.52 18.13 21.32
N PHE A 36 -9.97 18.55 20.16
CA PHE A 36 -9.24 17.67 19.26
C PHE A 36 -7.98 17.11 19.94
N LEU A 37 -7.78 15.79 19.81
CA LEU A 37 -6.64 15.09 20.38
C LEU A 37 -5.73 14.49 19.30
N LEU A 38 -6.30 13.63 18.43
CA LEU A 38 -5.55 12.92 17.40
C LEU A 38 -6.29 12.90 16.07
N HIS A 39 -5.54 13.01 14.97
CA HIS A 39 -6.05 12.82 13.62
C HIS A 39 -6.46 11.36 13.37
N PRO A 40 -7.43 11.12 12.48
CA PRO A 40 -7.74 9.76 12.07
C PRO A 40 -6.53 9.15 11.36
N HIS A 41 -6.22 7.89 11.68
CA HIS A 41 -5.23 7.12 10.93
C HIS A 41 -5.93 6.37 9.80
N LYS A 42 -5.53 6.69 8.56
CA LYS A 42 -6.04 6.04 7.34
C LYS A 42 -4.88 5.39 6.59
N TYR A 43 -5.18 4.28 5.94
CA TYR A 43 -4.26 3.59 5.07
C TYR A 43 -4.90 3.37 3.69
N THR A 44 -4.19 3.71 2.63
CA THR A 44 -4.64 3.53 1.25
C THR A 44 -3.62 2.68 0.52
N PRO A 45 -3.99 1.49 0.01
CA PRO A 45 -3.14 0.69 -0.87
C PRO A 45 -2.90 1.42 -2.19
N ASP A 46 -1.80 1.11 -2.87
CA ASP A 46 -1.52 1.70 -4.18
C ASP A 46 -2.45 1.16 -5.27
N PHE A 47 -2.74 -0.15 -5.22
CA PHE A 47 -3.59 -0.82 -6.21
C PHE A 47 -4.52 -1.84 -5.59
N ALA A 48 -5.67 -2.02 -6.25
CA ALA A 48 -6.52 -3.19 -6.08
C ALA A 48 -6.91 -3.73 -7.47
N PHE A 49 -7.06 -5.04 -7.59
CA PHE A 49 -7.54 -5.68 -8.82
C PHE A 49 -8.24 -6.99 -8.52
N TYR A 50 -9.02 -7.46 -9.49
CA TYR A 50 -9.70 -8.74 -9.42
C TYR A 50 -8.93 -9.79 -10.18
N ILE A 51 -8.84 -11.00 -9.61
CA ILE A 51 -8.35 -12.16 -10.31
C ILE A 51 -9.56 -12.97 -10.79
N THR A 52 -9.71 -13.09 -12.09
CA THR A 52 -10.72 -13.92 -12.74
C THR A 52 -10.07 -15.21 -13.24
N GLY A 53 -10.58 -16.34 -12.77
CA GLY A 53 -10.04 -17.67 -13.10
C GLY A 53 -8.90 -18.08 -12.16
N PHE A 54 -8.78 -19.41 -11.99
CA PHE A 54 -7.76 -20.01 -11.15
C PHE A 54 -6.45 -20.11 -11.94
N ILE A 55 -5.47 -19.27 -11.60
CA ILE A 55 -4.16 -19.26 -12.26
C ILE A 55 -3.10 -19.65 -11.23
N GLU A 56 -3.11 -20.90 -10.77
CA GLU A 56 -2.08 -21.44 -9.85
C GLU A 56 -0.64 -21.12 -10.29
N LYS A 57 -0.42 -21.07 -11.61
CA LYS A 57 0.90 -20.93 -12.21
C LYS A 57 1.48 -19.48 -12.19
N TYR A 58 0.63 -18.47 -11.97
CA TYR A 58 1.00 -17.07 -12.13
C TYR A 58 0.59 -16.15 -10.97
N ASP A 59 0.16 -16.70 -9.84
CA ASP A 59 -0.24 -15.87 -8.71
C ASP A 59 0.95 -15.21 -7.99
N HIS A 60 2.17 -15.63 -8.32
CA HIS A 60 3.44 -15.12 -7.77
C HIS A 60 3.44 -14.99 -6.24
N GLY A 61 2.65 -15.83 -5.55
CA GLY A 61 2.51 -15.80 -4.11
C GLY A 61 1.71 -14.62 -3.57
N LEU A 62 0.91 -13.95 -4.41
CA LEU A 62 0.02 -12.90 -3.94
C LEU A 62 -1.16 -13.51 -3.17
N VAL A 63 -1.42 -12.98 -1.98
CA VAL A 63 -2.56 -13.38 -1.16
C VAL A 63 -3.79 -12.59 -1.59
N HIS A 64 -4.87 -13.29 -1.91
CA HIS A 64 -6.14 -12.66 -2.23
C HIS A 64 -7.09 -12.63 -1.04
N CYS A 65 -7.97 -11.63 -1.03
CA CYS A 65 -9.04 -11.50 -0.07
C CYS A 65 -10.32 -12.17 -0.59
N LYS A 66 -11.37 -12.16 0.21
CA LYS A 66 -12.70 -12.59 -0.22
C LYS A 66 -13.08 -11.94 -1.56
N LYS A 67 -13.73 -12.69 -2.45
CA LYS A 67 -14.11 -12.26 -3.82
C LYS A 67 -12.94 -12.08 -4.80
N ASN A 68 -11.82 -12.78 -4.57
CA ASN A 68 -10.66 -12.74 -5.46
C ASN A 68 -10.06 -11.33 -5.69
N ILE A 69 -10.20 -10.46 -4.70
CA ILE A 69 -9.60 -9.12 -4.73
C ILE A 69 -8.19 -9.21 -4.17
N VAL A 70 -7.22 -8.66 -4.89
CA VAL A 70 -5.84 -8.50 -4.46
C VAL A 70 -5.58 -7.03 -4.19
N PHE A 71 -5.08 -6.73 -3.00
CA PHE A 71 -4.59 -5.40 -2.64
C PHE A 71 -3.08 -5.41 -2.64
N VAL A 72 -2.49 -4.39 -3.25
CA VAL A 72 -1.04 -4.26 -3.44
C VAL A 72 -0.56 -2.90 -2.98
N ASP A 73 0.56 -2.91 -2.28
CA ASP A 73 1.31 -1.71 -1.93
C ASP A 73 2.73 -1.86 -2.49
N VAL A 74 3.14 -0.93 -3.33
CA VAL A 74 4.42 -0.94 -4.03
C VAL A 74 5.46 -0.20 -3.20
N LYS A 75 6.55 -0.88 -2.86
CA LYS A 75 7.65 -0.29 -2.09
C LYS A 75 8.94 -0.31 -2.91
N GLY A 76 9.49 0.86 -3.17
CA GLY A 76 10.79 0.99 -3.83
C GLY A 76 11.94 0.59 -2.92
N VAL A 77 13.04 0.14 -3.54
CA VAL A 77 14.34 0.01 -2.86
C VAL A 77 15.13 1.27 -3.17
N TYR A 78 15.44 2.06 -2.13
CA TYR A 78 16.30 3.23 -2.30
C TYR A 78 17.77 2.83 -2.30
N ALA A 79 18.51 3.36 -3.27
CA ALA A 79 19.96 3.27 -3.29
C ALA A 79 20.52 3.92 -2.01
N GLY A 80 21.29 3.14 -1.21
CA GLY A 80 21.87 3.62 0.04
C GLY A 80 21.28 3.05 1.32
N GLY A 81 20.34 2.11 1.24
CA GLY A 81 19.84 1.35 2.41
C GLY A 81 19.02 2.18 3.41
N ARG A 82 18.72 3.43 3.10
CA ARG A 82 17.84 4.24 3.94
C ARG A 82 16.39 3.80 3.74
N HIS A 83 15.82 3.24 4.79
CA HIS A 83 14.37 2.98 4.84
C HIS A 83 13.65 4.32 4.90
N ASN A 84 12.79 4.60 3.93
CA ASN A 84 11.89 5.72 4.10
C ASN A 84 10.85 5.36 5.19
N ASN A 85 10.24 6.39 5.80
CA ASN A 85 9.26 6.19 6.87
C ASN A 85 8.12 5.26 6.45
N SER A 86 7.72 5.25 5.17
CA SER A 86 6.65 4.37 4.66
C SER A 86 7.03 2.89 4.68
N SER A 87 8.31 2.53 4.55
CA SER A 87 8.74 1.13 4.64
C SER A 87 8.78 0.62 6.09
N VAL A 88 8.94 1.52 7.07
CA VAL A 88 8.90 1.19 8.50
C VAL A 88 7.46 1.11 8.99
N THR A 89 6.60 2.03 8.58
CA THR A 89 5.19 2.08 9.00
C THR A 89 4.32 1.06 8.29
N PHE A 90 4.70 0.61 7.09
CA PHE A 90 3.91 -0.34 6.30
C PHE A 90 3.57 -1.64 7.06
N PRO A 91 4.51 -2.35 7.72
CA PRO A 91 4.19 -3.58 8.44
C PRO A 91 3.17 -3.37 9.56
N ILE A 92 3.19 -2.21 10.20
CA ILE A 92 2.22 -1.86 11.26
C ILE A 92 0.84 -1.66 10.63
N SER A 93 0.76 -0.86 9.58
CA SER A 93 -0.50 -0.60 8.86
C SER A 93 -1.07 -1.88 8.25
N GLN A 94 -0.22 -2.75 7.65
CA GLN A 94 -0.63 -4.04 7.10
C GLN A 94 -1.28 -4.94 8.17
N LYS A 95 -0.63 -5.10 9.32
CA LYS A 95 -1.17 -5.87 10.45
C LYS A 95 -2.50 -5.29 10.95
N TRP A 96 -2.59 -3.98 11.03
CA TRP A 96 -3.77 -3.29 11.52
C TRP A 96 -4.95 -3.41 10.56
N VAL A 97 -4.71 -3.26 9.23
CA VAL A 97 -5.73 -3.53 8.20
C VAL A 97 -6.21 -4.98 8.29
N TYR A 98 -5.29 -5.93 8.42
CA TYR A 98 -5.65 -7.35 8.52
C TYR A 98 -6.47 -7.64 9.78
N ALA A 99 -6.04 -7.15 10.94
CA ALA A 99 -6.74 -7.36 12.20
C ALA A 99 -8.15 -6.77 12.20
N LYS A 100 -8.34 -5.60 11.57
CA LYS A 100 -9.63 -4.88 11.59
C LYS A 100 -10.58 -5.31 10.48
N PHE A 101 -10.07 -5.64 9.29
CA PHE A 101 -10.88 -5.87 8.09
C PHE A 101 -10.73 -7.27 7.50
N GLY A 102 -9.77 -8.07 7.99
CA GLY A 102 -9.45 -9.38 7.41
C GLY A 102 -8.86 -9.29 6.00
N ILE A 103 -8.31 -8.13 5.63
CA ILE A 103 -7.76 -7.84 4.31
C ILE A 103 -6.24 -7.87 4.38
N TYR A 104 -5.60 -8.72 3.57
CA TYR A 104 -4.15 -8.76 3.45
C TYR A 104 -3.67 -7.82 2.35
N ILE A 105 -2.73 -6.94 2.67
CA ILE A 105 -2.09 -6.05 1.71
C ILE A 105 -0.76 -6.66 1.27
N ASN A 106 -0.65 -7.00 -0.01
CA ASN A 106 0.56 -7.58 -0.56
C ASN A 106 1.62 -6.49 -0.77
N LYS A 107 2.78 -6.67 -0.16
CA LYS A 107 3.94 -5.80 -0.42
C LYS A 107 4.65 -6.26 -1.69
N VAL A 108 4.70 -5.41 -2.69
CA VAL A 108 5.45 -5.66 -3.92
C VAL A 108 6.65 -4.73 -3.99
N VAL A 109 7.82 -5.33 -4.14
CA VAL A 109 9.07 -4.60 -4.43
C VAL A 109 9.41 -4.88 -5.89
N PRO A 110 9.24 -3.89 -6.80
CA PRO A 110 9.35 -4.12 -8.24
C PRO A 110 10.65 -4.80 -8.66
N GLU A 111 11.79 -4.37 -8.10
CA GLU A 111 13.06 -5.00 -8.43
C GLU A 111 13.13 -6.48 -8.06
N LYS A 112 12.54 -6.88 -6.94
CA LYS A 112 12.49 -8.30 -6.54
C LYS A 112 11.49 -9.07 -7.39
N PHE A 113 10.33 -8.48 -7.64
CA PHE A 113 9.27 -9.07 -8.44
C PHE A 113 9.75 -9.34 -9.87
N PHE A 114 10.35 -8.34 -10.53
CA PHE A 114 10.85 -8.48 -11.88
C PHE A 114 12.07 -9.40 -12.00
N ARG A 115 12.83 -9.59 -10.92
CA ARG A 115 13.92 -10.59 -10.90
C ARG A 115 13.44 -12.01 -11.06
N SER A 116 12.27 -12.32 -10.51
CA SER A 116 11.67 -13.67 -10.57
C SER A 116 10.74 -13.88 -11.75
N THR A 117 10.41 -12.83 -12.50
CA THR A 117 9.46 -12.88 -13.61
C THR A 117 10.08 -12.36 -14.90
N PHE A 118 9.72 -11.16 -15.31
CA PHE A 118 10.24 -10.47 -16.50
C PHE A 118 10.26 -8.97 -16.26
N VAL A 119 11.05 -8.25 -17.02
CA VAL A 119 11.07 -6.78 -16.99
C VAL A 119 10.41 -6.24 -18.25
N PRO A 120 9.34 -5.43 -18.13
CA PRO A 120 8.77 -4.75 -19.28
C PRO A 120 9.81 -3.88 -19.99
N LYS A 121 9.86 -3.96 -21.32
CA LYS A 121 10.84 -3.26 -22.16
C LYS A 121 10.91 -1.77 -21.86
N GLU A 122 9.77 -1.15 -21.61
CA GLU A 122 9.64 0.28 -21.31
C GLU A 122 10.39 0.68 -20.04
N LEU A 123 10.49 -0.22 -19.06
CA LEU A 123 11.21 0.02 -17.80
C LEU A 123 12.71 -0.19 -17.93
N THR A 124 13.17 -0.86 -18.99
CA THR A 124 14.60 -1.13 -19.20
C THR A 124 15.33 0.04 -19.83
N ILE A 125 14.63 0.97 -20.45
CA ILE A 125 15.20 2.09 -21.21
C ILE A 125 15.14 3.37 -20.37
N GLY A 126 16.28 4.01 -20.17
CA GLY A 126 16.35 5.31 -19.52
C GLY A 126 15.95 6.47 -20.46
N LYS A 127 15.82 7.66 -19.90
CA LYS A 127 15.48 8.90 -20.68
C LYS A 127 16.41 9.17 -21.86
N SER A 128 17.63 8.62 -21.83
CA SER A 128 18.63 8.73 -22.91
C SER A 128 18.48 7.66 -24.00
N GLY A 129 17.45 6.81 -23.96
CA GLY A 129 17.27 5.70 -24.89
C GLY A 129 18.23 4.50 -24.65
N LYS A 130 19.09 4.56 -23.62
CA LYS A 130 20.03 3.48 -23.28
C LYS A 130 19.43 2.55 -22.25
N VAL A 131 19.77 1.24 -22.37
CA VAL A 131 19.36 0.25 -21.37
C VAL A 131 19.99 0.55 -20.02
N LEU A 132 19.17 0.60 -18.98
CA LEU A 132 19.63 0.83 -17.62
C LEU A 132 20.43 -0.37 -17.11
N LYS A 133 21.61 -0.12 -16.51
CA LYS A 133 22.53 -1.17 -16.00
C LYS A 133 21.83 -2.19 -15.10
N LYS A 134 20.87 -1.74 -14.28
CA LYS A 134 20.16 -2.59 -13.32
C LYS A 134 19.30 -3.69 -13.96
N TRP A 135 18.98 -3.58 -15.26
CA TRP A 135 18.16 -4.54 -15.99
C TRP A 135 18.89 -5.35 -17.06
N LYS A 136 20.23 -5.17 -17.20
CA LYS A 136 21.01 -5.84 -18.24
C LYS A 136 20.92 -7.37 -18.24
N ASP A 137 20.79 -7.95 -17.05
CA ASP A 137 20.88 -9.40 -16.85
C ASP A 137 19.49 -10.04 -16.63
N TYR A 138 18.42 -9.31 -16.96
CA TYR A 138 17.06 -9.79 -16.77
C TYR A 138 16.36 -10.07 -18.09
N PRO A 139 15.49 -11.11 -18.14
CA PRO A 139 14.67 -11.36 -19.31
C PRO A 139 13.75 -10.16 -19.56
N VAL A 140 13.79 -9.64 -20.77
CA VAL A 140 12.96 -8.50 -21.22
C VAL A 140 11.88 -9.06 -22.14
N LEU A 141 10.63 -8.72 -21.85
CA LEU A 141 9.47 -9.00 -22.69
C LEU A 141 8.88 -7.71 -23.24
#